data_3f4eb5ddf5bbf0888087e7c59872d47e
#
_entry.id   3f4eb5ddf5bbf0888087e7c59872d47e
#
_cell.length_a   1.000
_cell.length_b   1.000
_cell.length_c   1.000
_cell.angle_alpha   90.00
_cell.angle_beta   90.00
_cell.angle_gamma   90.00
#
_symmetry.space_group_name_H-M   'P 1'
#
loop_
_entity.id
_entity.type
_entity.pdbx_description
1 polymer ?
#
loop_
_entity_poly.entity_id
_entity_poly.type
_entity_poly.pdbx_seq_one_letter_code
_entity_poly.pdbx_strand_id
1 'polypeptide(L)'
;PTMRDMMLRVRASSTMPLFMPPTTIDGRTYMDGGMGTSWGICLDAARRDGFERFFIVRTQPRGYRKKPLGALPCAVFRAAFRNHPLVAERTIERPSRYNALCDEVERLEQEGSACVFYPDEMPVDNKETNWEKLCASYDAGYAQAQREAASWEAWIGGR
;
A
#
# COMPACT_ATOMS: atom_id res chain seq x y z
N PRO A 1 9.61 -21.83 0.17
CA PRO A 1 8.28 -21.50 -0.36
C PRO A 1 8.23 -21.80 -1.86
N THR A 2 7.17 -22.45 -2.32
CA THR A 2 6.92 -22.70 -3.73
C THR A 2 6.33 -21.44 -4.39
N MET A 3 6.33 -21.38 -5.73
CA MET A 3 5.61 -20.31 -6.47
C MET A 3 4.13 -20.24 -6.05
N ARG A 4 3.50 -21.38 -5.83
CA ARG A 4 2.11 -21.45 -5.35
C ARG A 4 1.94 -20.78 -3.98
N ASP A 5 2.86 -21.04 -3.04
CA ASP A 5 2.81 -20.42 -1.69
C ASP A 5 2.98 -18.91 -1.77
N MET A 6 3.85 -18.44 -2.66
CA MET A 6 4.06 -17.02 -2.89
C MET A 6 2.79 -16.38 -3.48
N MET A 7 2.19 -16.99 -4.50
CA MET A 7 0.96 -16.48 -5.12
C MET A 7 -0.22 -16.44 -4.15
N LEU A 8 -0.34 -17.44 -3.23
CA LEU A 8 -1.35 -17.39 -2.18
C LEU A 8 -1.15 -16.22 -1.22
N ARG A 9 0.11 -15.89 -0.87
CA ARG A 9 0.42 -14.73 -0.01
C ARG A 9 0.14 -13.40 -0.72
N VAL A 10 0.48 -13.29 -2.01
CA VAL A 10 0.14 -12.14 -2.84
C VAL A 10 -1.37 -11.94 -2.90
N ARG A 11 -2.12 -13.03 -3.16
CA ARG A 11 -3.58 -12.99 -3.15
C ARG A 11 -4.13 -12.54 -1.80
N ALA A 12 -3.64 -13.10 -0.69
CA ALA A 12 -4.06 -12.71 0.65
C ALA A 12 -3.81 -11.23 0.91
N SER A 13 -2.63 -10.74 0.53
CA SER A 13 -2.24 -9.33 0.67
C SER A 13 -3.11 -8.35 -0.13
N SER A 14 -3.74 -8.83 -1.21
CA SER A 14 -4.59 -8.03 -2.11
C SER A 14 -6.09 -8.22 -1.84
N THR A 15 -6.48 -9.04 -0.85
CA THR A 15 -7.88 -9.40 -0.60
C THR A 15 -8.64 -8.26 0.07
N MET A 16 -9.37 -7.47 -0.71
CA MET A 16 -10.15 -6.33 -0.21
C MET A 16 -11.42 -6.79 0.53
N PRO A 17 -11.68 -6.28 1.76
CA PRO A 17 -12.90 -6.58 2.50
C PRO A 17 -14.17 -6.22 1.71
N LEU A 18 -15.20 -7.05 1.80
CA LEU A 18 -16.47 -7.00 1.08
C LEU A 18 -16.39 -7.31 -0.42
N PHE A 19 -15.28 -7.07 -1.10
CA PHE A 19 -15.15 -7.26 -2.55
C PHE A 19 -14.59 -8.63 -2.93
N MET A 20 -13.79 -9.23 -2.04
CA MET A 20 -13.12 -10.50 -2.31
C MET A 20 -13.29 -11.46 -1.13
N PRO A 21 -13.43 -12.78 -1.40
CA PRO A 21 -13.46 -13.77 -0.33
C PRO A 21 -12.08 -13.84 0.36
N PRO A 22 -12.07 -13.99 1.70
CA PRO A 22 -10.83 -14.14 2.46
C PRO A 22 -9.96 -15.30 1.93
N THR A 23 -8.65 -15.16 2.07
CA THR A 23 -7.69 -16.20 1.64
C THR A 23 -7.22 -16.99 2.86
N THR A 24 -7.32 -18.32 2.81
CA THR A 24 -6.83 -19.19 3.89
C THR A 24 -5.45 -19.74 3.52
N ILE A 25 -4.50 -19.59 4.45
CA ILE A 25 -3.13 -20.13 4.35
C ILE A 25 -2.83 -20.84 5.67
N ASP A 26 -2.43 -22.09 5.63
CA ASP A 26 -2.08 -22.92 6.79
C ASP A 26 -3.15 -22.85 7.91
N GLY A 27 -4.42 -22.94 7.53
CA GLY A 27 -5.57 -22.91 8.43
C GLY A 27 -5.93 -21.54 9.01
N ARG A 28 -5.20 -20.48 8.65
CA ARG A 28 -5.46 -19.09 9.08
C ARG A 28 -6.05 -18.27 7.94
N THR A 29 -7.01 -17.43 8.26
CA THR A 29 -7.68 -16.57 7.29
C THR A 29 -7.04 -15.18 7.25
N TYR A 30 -6.74 -14.72 6.05
CA TYR A 30 -6.06 -13.45 5.79
C TYR A 30 -6.90 -12.56 4.87
N MET A 31 -6.71 -11.27 5.03
CA MET A 31 -7.24 -10.21 4.18
C MET A 31 -6.14 -9.18 3.88
N ASP A 32 -6.46 -8.12 3.12
CA ASP A 32 -5.58 -7.05 2.66
C ASP A 32 -4.58 -6.57 3.74
N GLY A 33 -3.31 -6.59 3.40
CA GLY A 33 -2.22 -6.18 4.30
C GLY A 33 -2.28 -4.72 4.73
N GLY A 34 -2.95 -3.86 3.96
CA GLY A 34 -3.18 -2.47 4.33
C GLY A 34 -4.14 -2.25 5.51
N MET A 35 -4.73 -3.33 6.06
CA MET A 35 -5.46 -3.31 7.34
C MET A 35 -4.59 -3.77 8.51
N GLY A 36 -3.37 -4.23 8.23
CA GLY A 36 -2.39 -4.59 9.25
C GLY A 36 -1.76 -3.36 9.91
N THR A 37 -0.71 -3.58 10.69
CA THR A 37 0.03 -2.52 11.38
C THR A 37 0.77 -1.58 10.43
N SER A 38 1.09 -2.06 9.22
CA SER A 38 1.78 -1.28 8.19
C SER A 38 0.89 -0.27 7.44
N TRP A 39 -0.43 -0.39 7.55
CA TRP A 39 -1.42 0.50 6.90
C TRP A 39 -1.22 0.72 5.39
N GLY A 40 -0.42 -0.15 4.75
CA GLY A 40 -0.11 -0.13 3.33
C GLY A 40 1.28 0.37 2.94
N ILE A 41 2.12 0.78 3.94
CA ILE A 41 3.53 1.11 3.74
C ILE A 41 4.32 0.40 4.85
N CYS A 42 5.14 -0.59 4.50
CA CYS A 42 5.81 -1.49 5.48
C CYS A 42 7.00 -0.85 6.22
N LEU A 43 6.89 0.42 6.58
CA LEU A 43 7.96 1.17 7.25
C LEU A 43 8.28 0.61 8.65
N ASP A 44 7.26 0.23 9.41
CA ASP A 44 7.40 -0.38 10.74
C ASP A 44 8.10 -1.74 10.70
N ALA A 45 7.88 -2.52 9.65
CA ALA A 45 8.57 -3.80 9.45
C ALA A 45 10.06 -3.58 9.15
N ALA A 46 10.37 -2.66 8.23
CA ALA A 46 11.76 -2.34 7.90
C ALA A 46 12.54 -1.81 9.12
N ARG A 47 11.93 -0.97 9.95
CA ARG A 47 12.53 -0.48 11.18
C ARG A 47 12.80 -1.60 12.19
N ARG A 48 11.88 -2.55 12.35
CA ARG A 48 12.10 -3.71 13.23
C ARG A 48 13.25 -4.58 12.77
N ASP A 49 13.50 -4.62 11.46
CA ASP A 49 14.62 -5.33 10.86
C ASP A 49 15.95 -4.53 10.94
N GLY A 50 15.93 -3.34 11.56
CA GLY A 50 17.11 -2.51 11.82
C GLY A 50 17.50 -1.54 10.70
N PHE A 51 16.63 -1.35 9.69
CA PHE A 51 16.89 -0.38 8.62
C PHE A 51 16.54 1.05 9.07
N GLU A 52 17.43 1.99 8.76
CA GLU A 52 17.29 3.42 9.05
C GLU A 52 17.12 4.28 7.79
N ARG A 53 17.46 3.74 6.61
CA ARG A 53 17.28 4.38 5.31
C ARG A 53 16.30 3.59 4.45
N PHE A 54 15.41 4.31 3.77
CA PHE A 54 14.28 3.70 3.07
C PHE A 54 14.17 4.19 1.64
N PHE A 55 14.18 3.26 0.68
CA PHE A 55 13.73 3.56 -0.68
C PHE A 55 12.26 3.13 -0.80
N ILE A 56 11.37 4.09 -1.00
CA ILE A 56 9.92 3.86 -0.93
C ILE A 56 9.29 4.12 -2.30
N VAL A 57 8.71 3.08 -2.89
CA VAL A 57 7.95 3.20 -4.14
C VAL A 57 6.47 3.37 -3.82
N ARG A 58 5.92 4.55 -4.11
CA ARG A 58 4.51 4.87 -3.92
C ARG A 58 3.73 4.57 -5.19
N THR A 59 2.47 4.16 -5.01
CA THR A 59 1.49 3.94 -6.08
C THR A 59 0.47 5.07 -6.17
N GLN A 60 0.70 6.14 -5.44
CA GLN A 60 -0.16 7.33 -5.44
C GLN A 60 0.71 8.58 -5.59
N PRO A 61 0.24 9.61 -6.29
CA PRO A 61 0.98 10.85 -6.49
C PRO A 61 1.34 11.53 -5.17
N ARG A 62 2.33 12.41 -5.21
CA ARG A 62 2.71 13.25 -4.07
C ARG A 62 1.51 14.04 -3.54
N GLY A 63 1.39 14.11 -2.23
CA GLY A 63 0.28 14.81 -1.57
C GLY A 63 -1.05 14.05 -1.53
N TYR A 64 -1.14 12.86 -2.14
CA TYR A 64 -2.35 12.07 -2.04
C TYR A 64 -2.68 11.72 -0.57
N ARG A 65 -3.95 11.92 -0.20
CA ARG A 65 -4.50 11.54 1.10
C ARG A 65 -5.85 10.83 0.91
N LYS A 66 -6.07 9.79 1.71
CA LYS A 66 -7.35 9.06 1.71
C LYS A 66 -8.42 9.89 2.42
N LYS A 67 -9.62 9.93 1.83
CA LYS A 67 -10.79 10.55 2.48
C LYS A 67 -11.34 9.62 3.55
N PRO A 68 -11.79 10.14 4.72
CA PRO A 68 -12.50 9.35 5.71
C PRO A 68 -13.75 8.69 5.13
N LEU A 69 -14.09 7.52 5.66
CA LEU A 69 -15.35 6.87 5.30
C LEU A 69 -16.53 7.63 5.93
N GLY A 70 -17.60 7.80 5.15
CA GLY A 70 -18.85 8.37 5.65
C GLY A 70 -19.58 7.42 6.62
N ALA A 71 -20.61 7.92 7.30
CA ALA A 71 -21.37 7.16 8.31
C ALA A 71 -22.01 5.89 7.75
N LEU A 72 -22.59 5.95 6.56
CA LEU A 72 -23.24 4.80 5.91
C LEU A 72 -22.25 3.67 5.57
N PRO A 73 -21.13 3.89 4.87
CA PRO A 73 -20.09 2.87 4.70
C PRO A 73 -19.59 2.30 6.03
N CYS A 74 -19.38 3.10 7.05
CA CYS A 74 -18.96 2.62 8.37
C CYS A 74 -20.01 1.65 8.98
N ALA A 75 -21.30 1.97 8.89
CA ALA A 75 -22.38 1.10 9.37
C ALA A 75 -22.42 -0.22 8.59
N VAL A 76 -22.23 -0.17 7.26
CA VAL A 76 -22.17 -1.37 6.41
C VAL A 76 -20.98 -2.27 6.81
N PHE A 77 -19.79 -1.73 7.03
CA PHE A 77 -18.65 -2.52 7.47
C PHE A 77 -18.87 -3.16 8.83
N ARG A 78 -19.43 -2.42 9.80
CA ARG A 78 -19.75 -2.97 11.14
C ARG A 78 -20.78 -4.09 11.06
N ALA A 79 -21.81 -3.94 10.23
CA ALA A 79 -22.83 -4.97 10.05
C ALA A 79 -22.28 -6.23 9.36
N ALA A 80 -21.52 -6.06 8.28
CA ALA A 80 -20.94 -7.15 7.51
C ALA A 80 -19.91 -7.95 8.33
N PHE A 81 -19.12 -7.28 9.15
CA PHE A 81 -18.07 -7.89 9.97
C PHE A 81 -18.44 -7.98 11.46
N ARG A 82 -19.74 -8.13 11.79
CA ARG A 82 -20.21 -8.24 13.17
C ARG A 82 -19.52 -9.36 13.98
N ASN A 83 -19.14 -10.45 13.31
CA ASN A 83 -18.42 -11.58 13.91
C ASN A 83 -16.90 -11.38 13.94
N HIS A 84 -16.40 -10.35 13.28
CA HIS A 84 -14.98 -9.97 13.19
C HIS A 84 -14.84 -8.44 13.32
N PRO A 85 -15.24 -7.85 14.44
CA PRO A 85 -15.35 -6.38 14.59
C PRO A 85 -14.04 -5.66 14.32
N LEU A 86 -12.90 -6.27 14.62
CA LEU A 86 -11.59 -5.71 14.36
C LEU A 86 -11.35 -5.44 12.86
N VAL A 87 -11.92 -6.24 11.94
CA VAL A 87 -11.83 -6.00 10.50
C VAL A 87 -12.54 -4.71 10.12
N ALA A 88 -13.74 -4.49 10.68
CA ALA A 88 -14.50 -3.26 10.46
C ALA A 88 -13.74 -2.03 10.99
N GLU A 89 -13.26 -2.10 12.22
CA GLU A 89 -12.53 -1.01 12.88
C GLU A 89 -11.26 -0.64 12.10
N ARG A 90 -10.45 -1.63 11.72
CA ARG A 90 -9.24 -1.41 10.93
C ARG A 90 -9.53 -0.80 9.57
N THR A 91 -10.64 -1.22 8.92
CA THR A 91 -11.04 -0.63 7.64
C THR A 91 -11.48 0.83 7.81
N ILE A 92 -12.19 1.15 8.87
CA ILE A 92 -12.67 2.50 9.17
C ILE A 92 -11.51 3.43 9.56
N GLU A 93 -10.54 2.95 10.32
CA GLU A 93 -9.36 3.71 10.73
C GLU A 93 -8.32 3.89 9.61
N ARG A 94 -8.33 3.01 8.60
CA ARG A 94 -7.31 2.97 7.55
C ARG A 94 -7.01 4.34 6.91
N PRO A 95 -8.00 5.19 6.57
CA PRO A 95 -7.71 6.49 5.96
C PRO A 95 -6.83 7.39 6.85
N SER A 96 -7.18 7.54 8.12
CA SER A 96 -6.45 8.41 9.04
C SER A 96 -5.04 7.87 9.32
N ARG A 97 -4.92 6.55 9.54
CA ARG A 97 -3.63 5.89 9.79
C ARG A 97 -2.70 5.94 8.59
N TYR A 98 -3.25 5.67 7.40
CA TYR A 98 -2.51 5.79 6.15
C TYR A 98 -2.02 7.22 5.92
N ASN A 99 -2.86 8.23 6.19
CA ASN A 99 -2.48 9.63 6.02
C ASN A 99 -1.36 10.04 6.98
N ALA A 100 -1.44 9.64 8.26
CA ALA A 100 -0.37 9.87 9.23
C ALA A 100 0.97 9.23 8.78
N LEU A 101 0.89 8.03 8.18
CA LEU A 101 2.07 7.37 7.63
C LEU A 101 2.62 8.09 6.38
N CYS A 102 1.75 8.70 5.57
CA CYS A 102 2.20 9.55 4.46
C CYS A 102 2.96 10.77 4.97
N ASP A 103 2.46 11.41 6.03
CA ASP A 103 3.13 12.57 6.65
C ASP A 103 4.51 12.16 7.22
N GLU A 104 4.60 10.97 7.81
CA GLU A 104 5.87 10.43 8.29
C GLU A 104 6.86 10.14 7.15
N VAL A 105 6.40 9.55 6.04
CA VAL A 105 7.23 9.31 4.85
C VAL A 105 7.77 10.62 4.28
N GLU A 106 6.92 11.65 4.17
CA GLU A 106 7.34 12.98 3.70
C GLU A 106 8.36 13.62 4.66
N ARG A 107 8.21 13.44 5.97
CA ARG A 107 9.19 13.88 6.96
C ARG A 107 10.54 13.18 6.80
N LEU A 108 10.56 11.85 6.66
CA LEU A 108 11.78 11.09 6.43
C LEU A 108 12.49 11.47 5.12
N GLU A 109 11.72 11.81 4.08
CA GLU A 109 12.27 12.32 2.83
C GLU A 109 12.95 13.68 3.03
N GLN A 110 12.32 14.60 3.78
CA GLN A 110 12.90 15.91 4.12
C GLN A 110 14.17 15.78 4.96
N GLU A 111 14.23 14.80 5.85
CA GLU A 111 15.40 14.48 6.68
C GLU A 111 16.51 13.76 5.92
N GLY A 112 16.28 13.34 4.66
CA GLY A 112 17.24 12.58 3.85
C GLY A 112 17.31 11.09 4.20
N SER A 113 16.50 10.62 5.14
CA SER A 113 16.42 9.20 5.54
C SER A 113 15.57 8.34 4.60
N ALA A 114 14.77 8.96 3.73
CA ALA A 114 14.04 8.28 2.70
C ALA A 114 14.25 8.90 1.31
N CYS A 115 14.29 8.04 0.28
CA CYS A 115 14.13 8.41 -1.11
C CYS A 115 12.78 7.85 -1.57
N VAL A 116 11.92 8.71 -2.11
CA VAL A 116 10.54 8.30 -2.40
C VAL A 116 10.22 8.53 -3.86
N PHE A 117 9.88 7.45 -4.55
CA PHE A 117 9.25 7.53 -5.86
C PHE A 117 7.77 7.85 -5.69
N TYR A 118 7.30 8.90 -6.33
CA TYR A 118 5.88 9.22 -6.49
C TYR A 118 5.54 9.21 -7.98
N PRO A 119 4.53 8.47 -8.43
CA PRO A 119 4.14 8.53 -9.83
C PRO A 119 3.68 9.94 -10.21
N ASP A 120 4.14 10.44 -11.34
CA ASP A 120 3.68 11.72 -11.91
C ASP A 120 2.20 11.65 -12.23
N GLU A 121 1.76 10.50 -12.75
CA GLU A 121 0.38 10.22 -13.13
C GLU A 121 -0.07 8.87 -12.58
N MET A 122 -1.36 8.75 -12.28
CA MET A 122 -2.00 7.51 -11.87
C MET A 122 -3.29 7.32 -12.67
N PRO A 123 -3.20 6.81 -13.92
CA PRO A 123 -4.35 6.71 -14.84
C PRO A 123 -5.33 5.60 -14.46
N VAL A 124 -5.01 4.78 -13.46
CA VAL A 124 -5.80 3.63 -13.03
C VAL A 124 -6.15 3.71 -11.55
N ASP A 125 -7.28 3.10 -11.18
CA ASP A 125 -7.67 2.87 -9.79
C ASP A 125 -7.55 1.39 -9.38
N ASN A 126 -7.87 1.06 -8.13
CA ASN A 126 -7.76 -0.32 -7.60
C ASN A 126 -8.75 -1.30 -8.24
N LYS A 127 -9.68 -0.85 -9.05
CA LYS A 127 -10.72 -1.66 -9.70
C LYS A 127 -10.60 -1.65 -11.21
N GLU A 128 -9.55 -1.04 -11.74
CA GLU A 128 -9.33 -0.98 -13.18
C GLU A 128 -9.12 -2.37 -13.75
N THR A 129 -9.85 -2.69 -14.80
CA THR A 129 -9.79 -3.95 -15.53
C THR A 129 -9.53 -3.75 -17.03
N ASN A 130 -9.50 -2.51 -17.50
CA ASN A 130 -9.18 -2.19 -18.88
C ASN A 130 -7.68 -2.42 -19.12
N TRP A 131 -7.39 -3.38 -20.01
CA TRP A 131 -6.02 -3.79 -20.30
C TRP A 131 -5.15 -2.66 -20.88
N GLU A 132 -5.72 -1.82 -21.77
CA GLU A 132 -4.98 -0.71 -22.38
C GLU A 132 -4.56 0.32 -21.34
N LYS A 133 -5.45 0.63 -20.38
CA LYS A 133 -5.12 1.54 -19.27
C LYS A 133 -4.08 0.94 -18.33
N LEU A 134 -4.15 -0.37 -18.08
CA LEU A 134 -3.14 -1.05 -17.27
C LEU A 134 -1.77 -1.00 -17.94
N CYS A 135 -1.69 -1.25 -19.26
CA CYS A 135 -0.46 -1.12 -20.03
C CYS A 135 0.06 0.34 -20.02
N ALA A 136 -0.81 1.32 -20.27
CA ALA A 136 -0.42 2.73 -20.24
C ALA A 136 0.12 3.16 -18.87
N SER A 137 -0.48 2.66 -17.77
CA SER A 137 0.02 2.91 -16.41
C SER A 137 1.39 2.29 -16.17
N TYR A 138 1.63 1.08 -16.69
CA TYR A 138 2.93 0.41 -16.62
C TYR A 138 3.99 1.21 -17.39
N ASP A 139 3.70 1.58 -18.65
CA ASP A 139 4.63 2.30 -19.51
C ASP A 139 5.00 3.68 -18.93
N ALA A 140 4.00 4.40 -18.37
CA ALA A 140 4.24 5.68 -17.71
C ALA A 140 5.19 5.53 -16.51
N GLY A 141 4.92 4.55 -15.63
CA GLY A 141 5.77 4.26 -14.48
C GLY A 141 7.18 3.82 -14.88
N TYR A 142 7.31 3.01 -15.92
CA TYR A 142 8.59 2.54 -16.42
C TYR A 142 9.42 3.71 -16.99
N ALA A 143 8.81 4.55 -17.83
CA ALA A 143 9.48 5.72 -18.41
C ALA A 143 9.92 6.72 -17.33
N GLN A 144 9.09 6.95 -16.30
CA GLN A 144 9.47 7.80 -15.17
C GLN A 144 10.64 7.19 -14.40
N ALA A 145 10.58 5.88 -14.10
CA ALA A 145 11.66 5.19 -13.39
C ALA A 145 13.00 5.30 -14.15
N GLN A 146 12.99 5.16 -15.48
CA GLN A 146 14.21 5.36 -16.30
C GLN A 146 14.77 6.79 -16.20
N ARG A 147 13.92 7.81 -16.16
CA ARG A 147 14.36 9.21 -16.02
C ARG A 147 15.00 9.49 -14.65
N GLU A 148 14.50 8.85 -13.59
CA GLU A 148 14.90 9.11 -12.21
C GLU A 148 15.98 8.15 -11.70
N ALA A 149 16.28 7.05 -12.40
CA ALA A 149 17.17 5.98 -11.96
C ALA A 149 18.54 6.50 -11.47
N ALA A 150 19.16 7.42 -12.21
CA ALA A 150 20.48 7.96 -11.83
C ALA A 150 20.45 8.69 -10.48
N SER A 151 19.36 9.39 -10.15
CA SER A 151 19.19 10.06 -8.85
C SER A 151 19.02 9.07 -7.72
N TRP A 152 18.32 7.96 -7.96
CA TRP A 152 18.13 6.90 -6.98
C TRP A 152 19.43 6.13 -6.71
N GLU A 153 20.19 5.82 -7.77
CA GLU A 153 21.50 5.18 -7.64
C GLU A 153 22.46 6.06 -6.83
N ALA A 154 22.47 7.36 -7.10
CA ALA A 154 23.27 8.31 -6.32
C ALA A 154 22.86 8.33 -4.84
N TRP A 155 21.54 8.34 -4.54
CA TRP A 155 21.06 8.32 -3.17
C TRP A 155 21.37 6.99 -2.45
N ILE A 156 21.22 5.84 -3.15
CA ILE A 156 21.52 4.51 -2.60
C ILE A 156 23.03 4.37 -2.33
N GLY A 157 23.87 4.85 -3.26
CA GLY A 157 25.33 4.81 -3.15
C GLY A 157 25.93 5.82 -2.18
N GLY A 158 25.23 6.90 -1.88
CA GLY A 158 25.62 7.91 -0.88
C GLY A 158 25.47 7.34 0.53
N ARG A 159 26.61 7.12 1.24
CA ARG A 159 26.67 6.72 2.64
C ARG A 159 26.66 7.93 3.54
#